data_2247f2cf19c2774cff0065625ea8efa9
#
_entry.id   2247f2cf19c2774cff0065625ea8efa9
#
_cell.length_a   1.000
_cell.length_b   1.000
_cell.length_c   1.000
_cell.angle_alpha   90.00
_cell.angle_beta   90.00
_cell.angle_gamma   90.00
#
_symmetry.space_group_name_H-M   'P 1'
#
loop_
_entity.id
_entity.type
_entity.pdbx_description
1 polymer ?
#
loop_
_entity_poly.entity_id
_entity_poly.type
_entity_poly.pdbx_seq_one_letter_code
_entity_poly.pdbx_strand_id
1 'polypeptide(L)'
;ERDELEKRQANNGFSLKDLREEASSTSTSSSFLVFMREEILHSNLKESTLKNHLSTLHVLSLYKKDVLFKDINFNFLCDFEYFLLKQEYHRNTIAKHMKHLKRYINLAINKELFELHKYPFRKYKIKYQESKRTHLTPEELGRLENLKLDGQRTLRRCLDMFLFSCYTGLRFSDIVSITKENFLIIDDKVWLVYSSVKTDVS
;
A
#
# COMPACT_ATOMS: atom_id res chain seq x y z
N GLU A 1 11.77 13.58 -9.39
CA GLU A 1 11.23 14.69 -8.56
C GLU A 1 9.87 14.34 -7.92
N ARG A 2 8.89 13.78 -8.68
CA ARG A 2 7.57 13.37 -8.12
C ARG A 2 7.67 12.23 -7.14
N ASP A 3 8.48 11.21 -7.42
CA ASP A 3 8.73 10.07 -6.51
C ASP A 3 9.46 10.48 -5.22
N GLU A 4 10.26 11.55 -5.27
CA GLU A 4 10.91 12.11 -4.09
C GLU A 4 9.95 12.90 -3.20
N LEU A 5 8.95 13.56 -3.78
CA LEU A 5 7.90 14.25 -3.01
C LEU A 5 6.98 13.24 -2.30
N GLU A 6 6.61 12.15 -2.97
CA GLU A 6 5.85 11.07 -2.32
C GLU A 6 6.66 10.37 -1.21
N LYS A 7 7.97 10.17 -1.42
CA LYS A 7 8.88 9.62 -0.39
C LYS A 7 9.10 10.58 0.76
N ARG A 8 9.21 11.89 0.52
CA ARG A 8 9.32 12.90 1.58
C ARG A 8 8.03 13.06 2.38
N GLN A 9 6.86 12.96 1.74
CA GLN A 9 5.57 12.99 2.44
C GLN A 9 5.28 11.70 3.21
N ALA A 10 5.74 10.55 2.74
CA ALA A 10 5.63 9.27 3.44
C ALA A 10 6.64 9.11 4.59
N ASN A 11 7.79 9.80 4.53
CA ASN A 11 8.85 9.76 5.54
C ASN A 11 8.75 10.85 6.61
N ASN A 12 7.82 11.79 6.53
CA ASN A 12 7.57 12.74 7.61
C ASN A 12 6.84 12.04 8.76
N GLY A 13 7.61 11.27 9.51
CA GLY A 13 7.65 11.23 10.95
C GLY A 13 6.35 10.94 11.71
N PHE A 14 5.49 9.96 11.28
CA PHE A 14 4.63 9.33 12.26
C PHE A 14 5.26 8.01 12.71
N SER A 15 6.04 8.08 13.78
CA SER A 15 6.49 6.88 14.49
C SER A 15 5.27 6.17 15.10
N LEU A 16 5.26 4.85 15.07
CA LEU A 16 4.25 4.05 15.80
C LEU A 16 4.24 4.37 17.30
N LYS A 17 5.35 4.93 17.85
CA LYS A 17 5.44 5.42 19.24
C LYS A 17 4.64 6.71 19.44
N ASP A 18 4.77 7.68 18.56
CA ASP A 18 4.08 8.97 18.66
C ASP A 18 2.56 8.80 18.61
N LEU A 19 2.09 7.83 17.82
CA LEU A 19 0.67 7.50 17.73
C LEU A 19 0.12 6.80 18.98
N ARG A 20 0.95 6.08 19.74
CA ARG A 20 0.55 5.43 20.99
C ARG A 20 0.46 6.41 22.16
N GLU A 21 1.31 7.43 22.21
CA GLU A 21 1.34 8.44 23.27
C GLU A 21 0.17 9.43 23.17
N GLU A 22 -0.25 9.80 21.95
CA GLU A 22 -1.44 10.63 21.73
C GLU A 22 -2.77 9.92 22.00
N ALA A 23 -2.83 8.59 21.93
CA ALA A 23 -4.05 7.81 22.15
C ALA A 23 -4.52 7.81 23.63
N SER A 24 -3.70 8.28 24.57
CA SER A 24 -4.02 8.25 26.00
C SER A 24 -4.80 9.46 26.52
N SER A 25 -5.11 10.47 25.71
CA SER A 25 -5.58 11.76 26.24
C SER A 25 -6.89 12.32 25.70
N THR A 26 -7.75 11.58 24.97
CA THR A 26 -9.05 12.19 24.59
C THR A 26 -10.20 11.16 24.50
N SER A 27 -11.11 11.24 25.43
CA SER A 27 -12.45 10.65 25.36
C SER A 27 -13.22 11.19 24.16
N THR A 28 -13.46 10.38 23.11
CA THR A 28 -14.35 10.83 22.04
C THR A 28 -15.01 9.69 21.30
N SER A 29 -16.16 9.25 21.79
CA SER A 29 -17.06 8.31 21.11
C SER A 29 -17.65 8.81 19.78
N SER A 30 -17.29 10.02 19.31
CA SER A 30 -17.87 10.66 18.12
C SER A 30 -16.86 10.89 16.98
N SER A 31 -15.54 10.79 17.20
CA SER A 31 -14.52 11.05 16.18
C SER A 31 -14.22 9.80 15.35
N PHE A 32 -14.43 9.90 14.03
CA PHE A 32 -14.08 8.84 13.10
C PHE A 32 -12.56 8.66 12.95
N LEU A 33 -11.78 9.73 13.09
CA LEU A 33 -10.31 9.64 13.02
C LEU A 33 -9.75 8.83 14.19
N VAL A 34 -10.27 9.05 15.39
CA VAL A 34 -9.87 8.29 16.59
C VAL A 34 -10.26 6.83 16.41
N PHE A 35 -11.51 6.57 16.06
CA PHE A 35 -12.00 5.22 15.77
C PHE A 35 -11.11 4.51 14.73
N MET A 36 -10.84 5.16 13.58
CA MET A 36 -10.02 4.57 12.52
C MET A 36 -8.60 4.25 13.01
N ARG A 37 -8.01 5.14 13.83
CA ARG A 37 -6.68 4.94 14.43
C ARG A 37 -6.66 3.71 15.33
N GLU A 38 -7.62 3.61 16.24
CA GLU A 38 -7.73 2.49 17.17
C GLU A 38 -7.91 1.15 16.42
N GLU A 39 -8.79 1.12 15.43
CA GLU A 39 -9.01 -0.09 14.63
C GLU A 39 -7.78 -0.50 13.81
N ILE A 40 -6.99 0.47 13.34
CA ILE A 40 -5.70 0.17 12.67
C ILE A 40 -4.72 -0.46 13.67
N LEU A 41 -4.58 0.13 14.87
CA LEU A 41 -3.62 -0.31 15.87
C LEU A 41 -3.96 -1.68 16.47
N HIS A 42 -5.26 -2.00 16.61
CA HIS A 42 -5.72 -3.30 17.11
C HIS A 42 -5.83 -4.38 16.01
N SER A 43 -5.53 -4.02 14.75
CA SER A 43 -5.64 -4.99 13.65
C SER A 43 -4.43 -5.92 13.58
N ASN A 44 -4.66 -7.21 13.26
CA ASN A 44 -3.61 -8.19 12.97
C ASN A 44 -3.11 -8.09 11.52
N LEU A 45 -3.01 -6.88 10.97
CA LEU A 45 -2.56 -6.67 9.60
C LEU A 45 -1.03 -6.78 9.51
N LYS A 46 -0.54 -7.34 8.39
CA LYS A 46 0.92 -7.31 8.06
C LYS A 46 1.42 -5.85 8.10
N GLU A 47 2.64 -5.62 8.57
CA GLU A 47 3.21 -4.28 8.78
C GLU A 47 3.10 -3.36 7.56
N SER A 48 3.35 -3.90 6.36
CA SER A 48 3.22 -3.16 5.10
C SER A 48 1.78 -2.70 4.81
N THR A 49 0.79 -3.50 5.19
CA THR A 49 -0.63 -3.16 5.07
C THR A 49 -1.01 -2.09 6.10
N LEU A 50 -0.53 -2.24 7.33
CA LEU A 50 -0.74 -1.29 8.42
C LEU A 50 -0.20 0.09 8.02
N LYS A 51 1.02 0.19 7.47
CA LYS A 51 1.60 1.45 6.95
C LYS A 51 0.69 2.10 5.89
N ASN A 52 0.08 1.31 5.00
CA ASN A 52 -0.85 1.83 3.99
C ASN A 52 -2.14 2.41 4.61
N HIS A 53 -2.67 1.78 5.65
CA HIS A 53 -3.86 2.29 6.36
C HIS A 53 -3.53 3.56 7.15
N LEU A 54 -2.38 3.61 7.85
CA LEU A 54 -1.89 4.79 8.54
C LEU A 54 -1.65 5.97 7.58
N SER A 55 -1.10 5.70 6.38
CA SER A 55 -0.99 6.72 5.33
C SER A 55 -2.35 7.34 4.97
N THR A 56 -3.41 6.52 4.90
CA THR A 56 -4.76 7.05 4.63
C THR A 56 -5.28 7.89 5.80
N LEU A 57 -5.07 7.44 7.03
CA LEU A 57 -5.44 8.19 8.23
C LEU A 57 -4.74 9.56 8.26
N HIS A 58 -3.43 9.58 7.97
CA HIS A 58 -2.65 10.82 7.90
C HIS A 58 -3.19 11.77 6.84
N VAL A 59 -3.42 11.30 5.61
CA VAL A 59 -3.97 12.14 4.54
C VAL A 59 -5.36 12.67 4.88
N LEU A 60 -6.18 11.87 5.55
CA LEU A 60 -7.50 12.30 6.01
C LEU A 60 -7.41 13.39 7.09
N SER A 61 -6.44 13.29 8.01
CA SER A 61 -6.20 14.32 9.04
C SER A 61 -5.65 15.64 8.45
N LEU A 62 -4.90 15.56 7.34
CA LEU A 62 -4.49 16.76 6.58
C LEU A 62 -5.68 17.45 5.91
N TYR A 63 -6.64 16.69 5.41
CA TYR A 63 -7.86 17.24 4.82
C TYR A 63 -8.74 17.93 5.87
N LYS A 64 -8.97 17.27 7.00
CA LYS A 64 -9.78 17.81 8.10
C LYS A 64 -9.23 17.31 9.43
N LYS A 65 -8.84 18.24 10.33
CA LYS A 65 -8.21 17.93 11.64
C LYS A 65 -9.07 17.04 12.52
N ASP A 66 -10.39 17.20 12.46
CA ASP A 66 -11.35 16.35 13.15
C ASP A 66 -12.48 15.96 12.19
N VAL A 67 -12.72 14.66 12.04
CA VAL A 67 -13.80 14.10 11.23
C VAL A 67 -14.72 13.34 12.16
N LEU A 68 -15.92 13.86 12.36
CA LEU A 68 -16.94 13.20 13.17
C LEU A 68 -17.76 12.24 12.30
N PHE A 69 -18.32 11.20 12.91
CA PHE A 69 -19.20 10.26 12.21
C PHE A 69 -20.37 10.96 11.51
N LYS A 70 -20.96 11.99 12.13
CA LYS A 70 -22.06 12.79 11.54
C LYS A 70 -21.68 13.55 10.29
N ASP A 71 -20.40 13.85 10.08
CA ASP A 71 -19.90 14.60 8.92
C ASP A 71 -19.74 13.69 7.69
N ILE A 72 -19.68 12.38 7.90
CA ILE A 72 -19.42 11.41 6.83
C ILE A 72 -20.69 11.18 6.02
N ASN A 73 -20.76 11.82 4.87
CA ASN A 73 -21.85 11.71 3.91
C ASN A 73 -21.30 11.67 2.48
N PHE A 74 -22.18 11.64 1.47
CA PHE A 74 -21.78 11.63 0.08
C PHE A 74 -20.92 12.84 -0.31
N ASN A 75 -21.31 14.05 0.13
CA ASN A 75 -20.57 15.27 -0.17
C ASN A 75 -19.16 15.23 0.44
N PHE A 76 -19.04 14.76 1.68
CA PHE A 76 -17.73 14.56 2.32
C PHE A 76 -16.78 13.70 1.47
N LEU A 77 -17.28 12.61 0.87
CA LEU A 77 -16.46 11.76 0.00
C LEU A 77 -16.06 12.51 -1.29
N CYS A 78 -16.98 13.26 -1.88
CA CYS A 78 -16.69 14.07 -3.07
C CYS A 78 -15.67 15.18 -2.78
N ASP A 79 -15.81 15.86 -1.66
CA ASP A 79 -14.90 16.94 -1.25
C ASP A 79 -13.50 16.40 -0.91
N PHE A 80 -13.44 15.24 -0.27
CA PHE A 80 -12.16 14.56 0.01
C PHE A 80 -11.51 14.08 -1.30
N GLU A 81 -12.27 13.50 -2.26
CA GLU A 81 -11.74 13.17 -3.59
C GLU A 81 -11.21 14.41 -4.30
N TYR A 82 -11.93 15.53 -4.25
CA TYR A 82 -11.49 16.80 -4.84
C TYR A 82 -10.22 17.33 -4.19
N PHE A 83 -10.13 17.27 -2.86
CA PHE A 83 -8.92 17.62 -2.12
C PHE A 83 -7.72 16.80 -2.61
N LEU A 84 -7.86 15.47 -2.73
CA LEU A 84 -6.80 14.59 -3.20
C LEU A 84 -6.38 14.89 -4.65
N LEU A 85 -7.33 15.19 -5.53
CA LEU A 85 -7.05 15.62 -6.90
C LEU A 85 -6.27 16.93 -6.94
N LYS A 86 -6.62 17.89 -6.09
CA LYS A 86 -5.93 19.17 -5.98
C LYS A 86 -4.50 19.03 -5.45
N GLN A 87 -4.24 17.98 -4.65
CA GLN A 87 -2.90 17.58 -4.19
C GLN A 87 -2.16 16.71 -5.23
N GLU A 88 -2.67 16.63 -6.46
CA GLU A 88 -2.09 15.88 -7.58
C GLU A 88 -1.95 14.36 -7.33
N TYR A 89 -2.72 13.77 -6.43
CA TYR A 89 -2.71 12.32 -6.24
C TYR A 89 -3.18 11.58 -7.49
N HIS A 90 -2.45 10.54 -7.87
CA HIS A 90 -2.85 9.67 -8.98
C HIS A 90 -4.19 8.98 -8.70
N ARG A 91 -5.04 8.80 -9.73
CA ARG A 91 -6.41 8.24 -9.61
C ARG A 91 -6.46 6.93 -8.81
N ASN A 92 -5.51 6.01 -9.04
CA ASN A 92 -5.48 4.74 -8.32
C ASN A 92 -5.05 4.89 -6.85
N THR A 93 -4.26 5.91 -6.51
CA THR A 93 -3.94 6.26 -5.12
C THR A 93 -5.17 6.81 -4.41
N ILE A 94 -5.95 7.66 -5.07
CA ILE A 94 -7.25 8.14 -4.56
C ILE A 94 -8.18 6.95 -4.30
N ALA A 95 -8.30 6.05 -5.28
CA ALA A 95 -9.10 4.84 -5.14
C ALA A 95 -8.67 3.97 -3.94
N LYS A 96 -7.36 3.88 -3.66
CA LYS A 96 -6.82 3.19 -2.48
C LYS A 96 -7.32 3.85 -1.19
N HIS A 97 -7.20 5.17 -1.06
CA HIS A 97 -7.69 5.90 0.12
C HIS A 97 -9.20 5.72 0.31
N MET A 98 -9.99 5.81 -0.77
CA MET A 98 -11.44 5.59 -0.71
C MET A 98 -11.81 4.16 -0.33
N LYS A 99 -11.04 3.14 -0.75
CA LYS A 99 -11.23 1.75 -0.29
C LYS A 99 -11.00 1.61 1.22
N HIS A 100 -9.98 2.25 1.74
CA HIS A 100 -9.70 2.23 3.18
C HIS A 100 -10.84 2.90 3.95
N LEU A 101 -11.30 4.10 3.53
CA LEU A 101 -12.47 4.74 4.14
C LEU A 101 -13.70 3.84 4.13
N LYS A 102 -14.00 3.23 2.97
CA LYS A 102 -15.10 2.27 2.84
C LYS A 102 -15.00 1.13 3.84
N ARG A 103 -13.80 0.56 4.03
CA ARG A 103 -13.55 -0.51 5.01
C ARG A 103 -13.91 -0.07 6.42
N TYR A 104 -13.43 1.10 6.87
CA TYR A 104 -13.63 1.56 8.24
C TYR A 104 -15.06 2.06 8.49
N ILE A 105 -15.74 2.62 7.49
CA ILE A 105 -17.16 2.96 7.59
C ILE A 105 -17.99 1.68 7.71
N ASN A 106 -17.71 0.64 6.93
CA ASN A 106 -18.38 -0.65 7.08
C ASN A 106 -18.13 -1.27 8.47
N LEU A 107 -16.91 -1.16 8.98
CA LEU A 107 -16.58 -1.63 10.32
C LEU A 107 -17.34 -0.85 11.40
N ALA A 108 -17.46 0.47 11.23
CA ALA A 108 -18.26 1.31 12.13
C ALA A 108 -19.76 0.93 12.10
N ILE A 109 -20.30 0.59 10.93
CA ILE A 109 -21.67 0.07 10.80
C ILE A 109 -21.83 -1.24 11.57
N ASN A 110 -20.89 -2.18 11.39
CA ASN A 110 -20.92 -3.48 12.08
C ASN A 110 -20.78 -3.34 13.61
N LYS A 111 -20.16 -2.26 14.09
CA LYS A 111 -20.05 -1.92 15.52
C LYS A 111 -21.16 -0.97 16.01
N GLU A 112 -22.17 -0.73 15.19
CA GLU A 112 -23.33 0.13 15.49
C GLU A 112 -22.99 1.60 15.82
N LEU A 113 -21.78 2.03 15.44
CA LEU A 113 -21.30 3.41 15.59
C LEU A 113 -21.73 4.33 14.43
N PHE A 114 -22.16 3.76 13.31
CA PHE A 114 -22.60 4.46 12.12
C PHE A 114 -23.86 3.82 11.52
N GLU A 115 -24.85 4.64 11.25
CA GLU A 115 -26.15 4.18 10.79
C GLU A 115 -26.14 3.75 9.32
N LEU A 116 -26.62 2.55 9.01
CA LEU A 116 -26.61 1.97 7.67
C LEU A 116 -27.38 2.84 6.64
N HIS A 117 -28.44 3.54 7.05
CA HIS A 117 -29.20 4.39 6.12
C HIS A 117 -28.41 5.62 5.65
N LYS A 118 -27.41 6.07 6.41
CA LYS A 118 -26.50 7.18 6.08
C LYS A 118 -25.30 6.74 5.23
N TYR A 119 -25.18 5.45 4.87
CA TYR A 119 -24.01 4.89 4.19
C TYR A 119 -23.70 5.61 2.87
N PRO A 120 -22.58 6.35 2.79
CA PRO A 120 -22.31 7.24 1.68
C PRO A 120 -21.89 6.50 0.40
N PHE A 121 -21.27 5.31 0.52
CA PHE A 121 -20.82 4.52 -0.62
C PHE A 121 -21.97 3.82 -1.39
N ARG A 122 -23.23 3.96 -0.96
CA ARG A 122 -24.39 3.54 -1.78
C ARG A 122 -24.43 4.31 -3.09
N LYS A 123 -24.14 5.61 -3.05
CA LYS A 123 -24.16 6.52 -4.22
C LYS A 123 -22.75 6.78 -4.77
N TYR A 124 -21.74 6.82 -3.92
CA TYR A 124 -20.36 7.09 -4.33
C TYR A 124 -19.72 5.84 -4.92
N LYS A 125 -19.23 5.94 -6.17
CA LYS A 125 -18.50 4.87 -6.86
C LYS A 125 -17.02 5.20 -6.91
N ILE A 126 -16.16 4.29 -6.44
CA ILE A 126 -14.71 4.43 -6.51
C ILE A 126 -14.28 4.28 -7.96
N LYS A 127 -13.57 5.28 -8.49
CA LYS A 127 -13.10 5.32 -9.88
C LYS A 127 -11.65 4.82 -9.95
N TYR A 128 -11.36 4.03 -10.96
CA TYR A 128 -10.03 3.53 -11.28
C TYR A 128 -9.60 4.02 -12.64
N GLN A 129 -8.29 4.08 -12.82
CA GLN A 129 -7.67 4.33 -14.12
C GLN A 129 -6.82 3.11 -14.47
N GLU A 130 -7.02 2.58 -15.68
CA GLU A 130 -6.15 1.54 -16.19
C GLU A 130 -4.71 2.05 -16.30
N SER A 131 -3.78 1.26 -15.76
CA SER A 131 -2.36 1.56 -15.91
C SER A 131 -1.86 0.94 -17.21
N LYS A 132 -1.35 1.76 -18.11
CA LYS A 132 -0.58 1.27 -19.25
C LYS A 132 0.71 0.65 -18.73
N ARG A 133 0.82 -0.67 -18.86
CA ARG A 133 2.04 -1.38 -18.49
C ARG A 133 2.87 -1.58 -19.74
N THR A 134 4.11 -1.12 -19.68
CA THR A 134 5.14 -1.45 -20.67
C THR A 134 5.89 -2.69 -20.19
N HIS A 135 6.41 -3.47 -21.11
CA HIS A 135 7.26 -4.63 -20.87
C HIS A 135 8.54 -4.48 -21.69
N LEU A 136 9.61 -5.11 -21.24
CA LEU A 136 10.85 -5.18 -22.02
C LEU A 136 10.68 -6.12 -23.20
N THR A 137 11.20 -5.73 -24.35
CA THR A 137 11.33 -6.63 -25.48
C THR A 137 12.50 -7.60 -25.26
N PRO A 138 12.56 -8.74 -25.99
CA PRO A 138 13.70 -9.66 -25.92
C PRO A 138 15.03 -8.96 -26.24
N GLU A 139 15.05 -8.01 -27.18
CA GLU A 139 16.23 -7.26 -27.57
C GLU A 139 16.70 -6.32 -26.44
N GLU A 140 15.77 -5.68 -25.73
CA GLU A 140 16.09 -4.83 -24.59
C GLU A 140 16.61 -5.67 -23.41
N LEU A 141 16.04 -6.85 -23.19
CA LEU A 141 16.52 -7.80 -22.18
C LEU A 141 17.94 -8.27 -22.52
N GLY A 142 18.22 -8.64 -23.77
CA GLY A 142 19.55 -9.01 -24.23
C GLY A 142 20.59 -7.89 -24.09
N ARG A 143 20.19 -6.61 -24.24
CA ARG A 143 21.10 -5.48 -23.97
C ARG A 143 21.45 -5.38 -22.48
N LEU A 144 20.49 -5.64 -21.59
CA LEU A 144 20.72 -5.66 -20.16
C LEU A 144 21.66 -6.78 -19.75
N GLU A 145 21.52 -7.97 -20.33
CA GLU A 145 22.40 -9.12 -20.08
C GLU A 145 23.86 -8.83 -20.44
N ASN A 146 24.06 -8.15 -21.55
CA ASN A 146 25.39 -7.81 -22.07
C ASN A 146 25.97 -6.51 -21.49
N LEU A 147 25.27 -5.90 -20.52
CA LEU A 147 25.73 -4.66 -19.91
C LEU A 147 27.00 -4.87 -19.07
N LYS A 148 28.07 -4.19 -19.46
CA LYS A 148 29.34 -4.19 -18.71
C LYS A 148 29.24 -3.23 -17.54
N LEU A 149 29.35 -3.74 -16.32
CA LEU A 149 29.27 -2.98 -15.07
C LEU A 149 30.56 -3.18 -14.26
N ASP A 150 31.71 -2.95 -14.91
CA ASP A 150 33.02 -3.14 -14.29
C ASP A 150 33.18 -2.17 -13.11
N GLY A 151 33.56 -2.71 -11.96
CA GLY A 151 33.71 -1.96 -10.71
C GLY A 151 32.41 -1.57 -9.98
N GLN A 152 31.23 -1.80 -10.59
CA GLN A 152 29.93 -1.43 -9.99
C GLN A 152 29.21 -2.61 -9.38
N ARG A 153 29.79 -3.19 -8.32
CA ARG A 153 29.33 -4.42 -7.68
C ARG A 153 27.84 -4.40 -7.28
N THR A 154 27.37 -3.27 -6.77
CA THR A 154 25.96 -3.11 -6.34
C THR A 154 25.02 -3.14 -7.53
N LEU A 155 25.34 -2.41 -8.60
CA LEU A 155 24.52 -2.41 -9.82
C LEU A 155 24.52 -3.78 -10.49
N ARG A 156 25.65 -4.48 -10.51
CA ARG A 156 25.71 -5.85 -11.03
C ARG A 156 24.78 -6.78 -10.29
N ARG A 157 24.79 -6.74 -8.96
CA ARG A 157 23.89 -7.53 -8.12
C ARG A 157 22.41 -7.18 -8.38
N CYS A 158 22.08 -5.90 -8.52
CA CYS A 158 20.72 -5.47 -8.86
C CYS A 158 20.30 -6.00 -10.23
N LEU A 159 21.18 -5.94 -11.22
CA LEU A 159 20.92 -6.45 -12.56
C LEU A 159 20.69 -7.97 -12.54
N ASP A 160 21.53 -8.72 -11.84
CA ASP A 160 21.40 -10.18 -11.75
C ASP A 160 20.05 -10.57 -11.11
N MET A 161 19.65 -9.88 -10.03
CA MET A 161 18.33 -10.10 -9.39
C MET A 161 17.18 -9.72 -10.33
N PHE A 162 17.32 -8.65 -11.09
CA PHE A 162 16.30 -8.21 -12.05
C PHE A 162 16.14 -9.22 -13.20
N LEU A 163 17.25 -9.65 -13.80
CA LEU A 163 17.24 -10.68 -14.86
C LEU A 163 16.66 -11.99 -14.36
N PHE A 164 17.05 -12.41 -13.15
CA PHE A 164 16.47 -13.59 -12.51
C PHE A 164 14.95 -13.46 -12.33
N SER A 165 14.47 -12.26 -11.93
CA SER A 165 13.04 -11.96 -11.89
C SER A 165 12.37 -12.08 -13.26
N CYS A 166 13.00 -11.56 -14.32
CA CYS A 166 12.45 -11.62 -15.67
C CYS A 166 12.28 -13.04 -16.16
N TYR A 167 13.26 -13.94 -15.90
CA TYR A 167 13.22 -15.32 -16.34
C TYR A 167 12.34 -16.25 -15.50
N THR A 168 12.23 -15.96 -14.19
CA THR A 168 11.47 -16.82 -13.28
C THR A 168 10.06 -16.33 -13.00
N GLY A 169 9.77 -15.05 -13.28
CA GLY A 169 8.51 -14.41 -12.89
C GLY A 169 8.38 -14.14 -11.40
N LEU A 170 9.44 -14.35 -10.62
CA LEU A 170 9.43 -14.17 -9.16
C LEU A 170 9.38 -12.69 -8.78
N ARG A 171 8.68 -12.40 -7.69
CA ARG A 171 8.71 -11.06 -7.10
C ARG A 171 10.02 -10.81 -6.38
N PHE A 172 10.40 -9.56 -6.24
CA PHE A 172 11.61 -9.17 -5.49
C PHE A 172 11.66 -9.76 -4.07
N SER A 173 10.53 -9.77 -3.36
CA SER A 173 10.43 -10.38 -2.02
C SER A 173 10.77 -11.87 -2.03
N ASP A 174 10.35 -12.58 -3.06
CA ASP A 174 10.57 -14.02 -3.19
C ASP A 174 12.04 -14.29 -3.54
N ILE A 175 12.64 -13.50 -4.46
CA ILE A 175 14.06 -13.62 -4.84
C ILE A 175 14.98 -13.40 -3.64
N VAL A 176 14.69 -12.41 -2.81
CA VAL A 176 15.52 -12.11 -1.61
C VAL A 176 15.44 -13.23 -0.56
N SER A 177 14.34 -13.99 -0.55
CA SER A 177 14.15 -15.10 0.39
C SER A 177 14.73 -16.43 -0.10
N ILE A 178 15.13 -16.54 -1.38
CA ILE A 178 15.71 -17.76 -1.94
C ILE A 178 17.08 -18.05 -1.31
N THR A 179 17.25 -19.29 -0.88
CA THR A 179 18.50 -19.87 -0.39
C THR A 179 18.95 -21.02 -1.29
N LYS A 180 20.14 -21.58 -1.04
CA LYS A 180 20.63 -22.75 -1.77
C LYS A 180 19.73 -23.97 -1.62
N GLU A 181 19.03 -24.09 -0.51
CA GLU A 181 18.12 -25.18 -0.18
C GLU A 181 16.88 -25.23 -1.08
N ASN A 182 16.57 -24.09 -1.73
CA ASN A 182 15.47 -24.02 -2.67
C ASN A 182 15.80 -24.62 -4.05
N PHE A 183 17.08 -24.97 -4.31
CA PHE A 183 17.52 -25.59 -5.54
C PHE A 183 17.68 -27.09 -5.36
N LEU A 184 16.88 -27.86 -6.09
CA LEU A 184 16.93 -29.31 -6.09
C LEU A 184 17.48 -29.79 -7.43
N ILE A 185 18.27 -30.85 -7.42
CA ILE A 185 18.73 -31.54 -8.64
C ILE A 185 17.93 -32.83 -8.76
N ILE A 186 17.12 -32.92 -9.79
CA ILE A 186 16.28 -34.07 -10.11
C ILE A 186 16.51 -34.42 -11.59
N ASP A 187 16.95 -35.64 -11.90
CA ASP A 187 17.24 -36.09 -13.25
C ASP A 187 18.20 -35.17 -14.03
N ASP A 188 19.29 -34.78 -13.41
CA ASP A 188 20.30 -33.83 -13.92
C ASP A 188 19.76 -32.43 -14.27
N LYS A 189 18.56 -32.11 -13.83
CA LYS A 189 17.94 -30.79 -13.99
C LYS A 189 17.86 -30.06 -12.66
N VAL A 190 18.10 -28.75 -12.72
CA VAL A 190 17.97 -27.88 -11.56
C VAL A 190 16.53 -27.38 -11.46
N TRP A 191 15.91 -27.69 -10.34
CA TRP A 191 14.56 -27.23 -10.00
C TRP A 191 14.63 -26.19 -8.91
N LEU A 192 13.83 -25.10 -9.06
CA LEU A 192 13.64 -24.11 -8.03
C LEU A 192 12.28 -24.35 -7.34
N VAL A 193 12.35 -24.73 -6.07
CA VAL A 193 11.17 -24.96 -5.23
C VAL A 193 11.12 -23.90 -4.15
N TYR A 194 10.07 -23.08 -4.15
CA TYR A 194 9.93 -22.00 -3.19
C TYR A 194 8.46 -21.80 -2.79
N SER A 195 8.23 -21.26 -1.61
CA SER A 195 6.90 -20.79 -1.17
C SER A 195 6.83 -19.27 -1.25
N SER A 196 5.77 -18.73 -1.88
CA SER A 196 5.62 -17.28 -2.05
C SER A 196 5.42 -16.57 -0.70
N VAL A 197 6.30 -15.64 -0.37
CA VAL A 197 6.25 -14.83 0.88
C VAL A 197 4.94 -14.05 1.03
N LYS A 198 4.32 -13.69 -0.09
CA LYS A 198 3.10 -12.86 -0.06
C LYS A 198 1.81 -13.65 0.07
N THR A 199 1.76 -14.85 -0.52
CA THR A 199 0.51 -15.62 -0.67
C THR A 199 0.53 -16.96 0.03
N ASP A 200 1.68 -17.38 0.61
CA ASP A 200 1.92 -18.69 1.20
C ASP A 200 1.51 -19.86 0.27
N VAL A 201 1.61 -19.64 -1.05
CA VAL A 201 1.36 -20.66 -2.09
C VAL A 201 2.71 -21.12 -2.61
N SER A 202 2.94 -22.41 -2.56
CA SER A 202 4.09 -23.12 -3.12
C SER A 202 3.83 -23.55 -4.56
#